data_68a2136d2630badb495b09e2ce088e13
#
_entry.id   68a2136d2630badb495b09e2ce088e13
#
_cell.length_a   1.000
_cell.length_b   1.000
_cell.length_c   1.000
_cell.angle_alpha   90.00
_cell.angle_beta   90.00
_cell.angle_gamma   90.00
#
_symmetry.space_group_name_H-M   'P 1'
#
loop_
_entity.id
_entity.type
_entity.pdbx_description
1 polymer ?
#
loop_
_entity_poly.entity_id
_entity_poly.type
_entity_poly.pdbx_seq_one_letter_code
_entity_poly.pdbx_strand_id
1 'polypeptide(L)'
;ILGIPIIEYPANNARLGAFEIVLPLLDAINTVESNRLDGVEQFIQALMLFHNVDITSEDYKELREEGAIKFKDIDPSLKAEIQYLTAELNQSQTQTLVDDMYDTVLTICGMPNRNGGSSTSDTGSAVIMRDGWSAAEARAKDSELMFKKSEKEFLKLLLRICSDLGDLELKLSAVEIRFTRRNYENITEKANVLIAMLNNSKIAPQLAFTHCGMFTDPQIAYN
;
A
#
# COMPACT_ATOMS: atom_id res chain seq x y z
N ILE A 1 22.18 28.80 24.72
CA ILE A 1 21.19 27.73 24.33
C ILE A 1 21.25 26.67 25.42
N LEU A 2 20.20 26.53 26.22
CA LEU A 2 20.10 25.48 27.24
C LEU A 2 19.40 24.28 26.61
N GLY A 3 20.17 23.27 26.17
CA GLY A 3 19.68 22.02 25.62
C GLY A 3 20.34 21.63 24.28
N ILE A 4 20.13 20.39 23.89
CA ILE A 4 20.59 19.88 22.61
C ILE A 4 19.57 20.31 21.55
N PRO A 5 19.98 20.96 20.44
CA PRO A 5 19.06 21.42 19.38
C PRO A 5 18.67 20.29 18.43
N ILE A 6 18.33 19.16 18.99
CA ILE A 6 17.85 17.98 18.23
C ILE A 6 16.45 17.66 18.70
N ILE A 7 15.49 17.71 17.79
CA ILE A 7 14.10 17.39 18.05
C ILE A 7 13.74 16.08 17.37
N GLU A 8 13.24 15.13 18.16
CA GLU A 8 12.75 13.86 17.68
C GLU A 8 11.30 14.01 17.19
N TYR A 9 10.99 13.44 16.01
CA TYR A 9 9.64 13.33 15.47
C TYR A 9 9.25 11.85 15.40
N PRO A 10 8.77 11.26 16.49
CA PRO A 10 8.40 9.85 16.48
C PRO A 10 7.09 9.64 15.71
N ALA A 11 7.03 8.59 14.89
CA ALA A 11 5.82 8.22 14.15
C ALA A 11 4.72 7.65 15.06
N ASN A 12 5.12 7.03 16.18
CA ASN A 12 4.24 6.44 17.17
C ASN A 12 4.94 6.35 18.54
N ASN A 13 4.20 5.98 19.58
CA ASN A 13 4.73 5.85 20.95
C ASN A 13 5.81 4.78 21.09
N ALA A 14 5.78 3.74 20.26
CA ALA A 14 6.77 2.66 20.28
C ALA A 14 8.06 3.01 19.50
N ARG A 15 8.09 4.16 18.80
CA ARG A 15 9.18 4.59 17.91
C ARG A 15 9.52 3.60 16.81
N LEU A 16 8.52 2.83 16.37
CA LEU A 16 8.64 1.89 15.27
C LEU A 16 8.32 2.58 13.94
N GLY A 17 9.01 2.20 12.88
CA GLY A 17 8.69 2.62 11.52
C GLY A 17 7.33 2.08 11.07
N ALA A 18 6.74 2.71 10.06
CA ALA A 18 5.40 2.37 9.59
C ALA A 18 5.26 0.92 9.08
N PHE A 19 6.35 0.32 8.59
CA PHE A 19 6.39 -1.03 8.02
C PHE A 19 7.15 -2.05 8.89
N GLU A 20 7.81 -1.64 9.99
CA GLU A 20 8.61 -2.57 10.82
C GLU A 20 7.78 -3.72 11.37
N ILE A 21 6.52 -3.46 11.72
CA ILE A 21 5.61 -4.47 12.25
C ILE A 21 5.24 -5.55 11.22
N VAL A 22 5.37 -5.26 9.93
CA VAL A 22 5.03 -6.17 8.83
C VAL A 22 6.24 -6.78 8.13
N LEU A 23 7.46 -6.48 8.59
CA LEU A 23 8.69 -7.05 8.01
C LEU A 23 8.64 -8.57 7.86
N PRO A 24 8.20 -9.36 8.87
CA PRO A 24 8.13 -10.82 8.71
C PRO A 24 7.17 -11.25 7.59
N LEU A 25 6.11 -10.49 7.37
CA LEU A 25 5.15 -10.78 6.29
C LEU A 25 5.70 -10.40 4.91
N LEU A 26 6.45 -9.30 4.82
CA LEU A 26 7.17 -8.91 3.62
C LEU A 26 8.25 -9.95 3.24
N ASP A 27 8.97 -10.48 4.21
CA ASP A 27 9.94 -11.56 4.01
C ASP A 27 9.26 -12.84 3.52
N ALA A 28 8.07 -13.16 4.03
CA ALA A 28 7.28 -14.29 3.56
C ALA A 28 6.83 -14.09 2.11
N ILE A 29 6.36 -12.90 1.71
CA ILE A 29 6.01 -12.55 0.33
C ILE A 29 7.23 -12.75 -0.59
N ASN A 30 8.38 -12.18 -0.21
CA ASN A 30 9.61 -12.31 -0.97
C ASN A 30 10.02 -13.80 -1.17
N THR A 31 9.87 -14.62 -0.11
CA THR A 31 10.18 -16.05 -0.18
C THR A 31 9.25 -16.78 -1.14
N VAL A 32 7.95 -16.50 -1.07
CA VAL A 32 6.94 -17.11 -1.96
C VAL A 32 7.19 -16.72 -3.41
N GLU A 33 7.46 -15.45 -3.68
CA GLU A 33 7.75 -14.98 -5.03
C GLU A 33 9.07 -15.54 -5.58
N SER A 34 10.11 -15.66 -4.76
CA SER A 34 11.37 -16.30 -5.16
C SER A 34 11.16 -17.77 -5.51
N ASN A 35 10.45 -18.52 -4.65
CA ASN A 35 10.14 -19.92 -4.90
C ASN A 35 9.28 -20.11 -6.17
N ARG A 36 8.39 -19.15 -6.43
CA ARG A 36 7.56 -19.13 -7.63
C ARG A 36 8.41 -18.96 -8.90
N LEU A 37 9.39 -18.06 -8.85
CA LEU A 37 10.34 -17.84 -9.95
C LEU A 37 11.19 -19.09 -10.19
N ASP A 38 11.77 -19.66 -9.13
CA ASP A 38 12.56 -20.89 -9.19
C ASP A 38 11.72 -22.07 -9.75
N GLY A 39 10.46 -22.15 -9.35
CA GLY A 39 9.51 -23.13 -9.86
C GLY A 39 9.26 -22.99 -11.37
N VAL A 40 9.15 -21.77 -11.88
CA VAL A 40 9.01 -21.52 -13.32
C VAL A 40 10.28 -21.91 -14.07
N GLU A 41 11.46 -21.61 -13.53
CA GLU A 41 12.73 -22.00 -14.13
C GLU A 41 12.89 -23.52 -14.18
N GLN A 42 12.54 -24.24 -13.11
CA GLN A 42 12.55 -25.69 -13.05
C GLN A 42 11.54 -26.34 -14.01
N PHE A 43 10.40 -25.71 -14.23
CA PHE A 43 9.39 -26.18 -15.18
C PHE A 43 9.91 -26.20 -16.62
N ILE A 44 10.76 -25.25 -16.98
CA ILE A 44 11.43 -25.21 -18.31
C ILE A 44 12.39 -26.40 -18.49
N GLN A 45 12.88 -26.99 -17.39
CA GLN A 45 13.76 -28.17 -17.36
C GLN A 45 12.97 -29.47 -17.13
N ALA A 46 11.76 -29.57 -17.67
CA ALA A 46 10.90 -30.74 -17.50
C ALA A 46 11.64 -32.07 -17.86
N LEU A 47 11.52 -33.04 -16.94
CA LEU A 47 12.07 -34.39 -17.18
C LEU A 47 11.19 -35.13 -18.18
N MET A 48 11.82 -35.68 -19.21
CA MET A 48 11.16 -36.65 -20.11
C MET A 48 11.16 -38.03 -19.47
N LEU A 49 9.97 -38.61 -19.34
CA LEU A 49 9.79 -40.00 -18.94
C LEU A 49 9.52 -40.84 -20.18
N PHE A 50 10.40 -41.82 -20.41
CA PHE A 50 10.28 -42.80 -21.46
C PHE A 50 9.79 -44.11 -20.86
N HIS A 51 8.63 -44.58 -21.28
CA HIS A 51 8.04 -45.83 -20.83
C HIS A 51 7.92 -46.80 -22.01
N ASN A 52 8.52 -48.01 -21.90
CA ASN A 52 8.54 -49.04 -22.95
C ASN A 52 9.07 -48.54 -24.31
N VAL A 53 10.08 -47.67 -24.29
CA VAL A 53 10.68 -47.05 -25.48
C VAL A 53 12.16 -47.40 -25.52
N ASP A 54 12.62 -48.02 -26.63
CA ASP A 54 14.04 -48.22 -26.87
C ASP A 54 14.62 -46.98 -27.52
N ILE A 55 15.42 -46.24 -26.74
CA ILE A 55 16.02 -44.96 -27.13
C ILE A 55 17.53 -45.02 -26.94
N THR A 56 18.26 -44.65 -27.98
CA THR A 56 19.70 -44.45 -27.91
C THR A 56 20.07 -43.00 -27.60
N SER A 57 21.34 -42.76 -27.22
CA SER A 57 21.83 -41.40 -27.02
C SER A 57 21.78 -40.55 -28.30
N GLU A 58 21.79 -41.17 -29.45
CA GLU A 58 21.69 -40.51 -30.77
C GLU A 58 20.25 -40.06 -31.03
N ASP A 59 19.27 -40.94 -30.78
CA ASP A 59 17.86 -40.63 -30.90
C ASP A 59 17.44 -39.48 -29.98
N TYR A 60 18.04 -39.42 -28.79
CA TYR A 60 17.78 -38.28 -27.84
C TYR A 60 18.32 -36.97 -28.38
N LYS A 61 19.46 -36.97 -29.08
CA LYS A 61 20.00 -35.77 -29.72
C LYS A 61 19.11 -35.32 -30.88
N GLU A 62 18.66 -36.27 -31.72
CA GLU A 62 17.73 -36.01 -32.82
C GLU A 62 16.42 -35.38 -32.29
N LEU A 63 15.87 -35.94 -31.22
CA LEU A 63 14.69 -35.38 -30.58
C LEU A 63 14.88 -33.91 -30.15
N ARG A 64 16.06 -33.60 -29.63
CA ARG A 64 16.40 -32.25 -29.17
C ARG A 64 16.63 -31.26 -30.31
N GLU A 65 17.18 -31.73 -31.44
CA GLU A 65 17.54 -30.90 -32.59
C GLU A 65 16.37 -30.75 -33.57
N GLU A 66 15.63 -31.82 -33.82
CA GLU A 66 14.57 -31.85 -34.83
C GLU A 66 13.14 -31.76 -34.24
N GLY A 67 13.00 -31.94 -32.91
CA GLY A 67 11.71 -31.89 -32.23
C GLY A 67 10.78 -33.06 -32.50
N ALA A 68 11.28 -34.09 -33.20
CA ALA A 68 10.52 -35.29 -33.52
C ALA A 68 11.41 -36.56 -33.45
N ILE A 69 10.87 -37.65 -32.99
CA ILE A 69 11.57 -38.93 -32.85
C ILE A 69 10.68 -40.09 -33.33
N LYS A 70 11.31 -41.08 -33.98
CA LYS A 70 10.71 -42.38 -34.24
C LYS A 70 11.27 -43.38 -33.23
N PHE A 71 10.42 -44.04 -32.47
CA PHE A 71 10.82 -45.00 -31.46
C PHE A 71 10.20 -46.38 -31.74
N LYS A 72 10.82 -47.40 -31.19
CA LYS A 72 10.29 -48.76 -31.20
C LYS A 72 9.89 -49.18 -29.80
N ASP A 73 8.83 -49.97 -29.73
CA ASP A 73 8.39 -50.57 -28.47
C ASP A 73 9.38 -51.64 -28.04
N ILE A 74 9.76 -51.69 -26.78
CA ILE A 74 10.58 -52.77 -26.20
C ILE A 74 9.74 -54.05 -26.10
N ASP A 75 8.51 -53.91 -25.61
CA ASP A 75 7.55 -54.99 -25.50
C ASP A 75 6.28 -54.63 -26.31
N PRO A 76 5.95 -55.42 -27.38
CA PRO A 76 4.75 -55.16 -28.19
C PRO A 76 3.42 -55.30 -27.45
N SER A 77 3.42 -55.93 -26.26
CA SER A 77 2.21 -56.07 -25.42
C SER A 77 1.93 -54.82 -24.57
N LEU A 78 2.90 -53.93 -24.44
CA LEU A 78 2.81 -52.70 -23.65
C LEU A 78 2.87 -51.48 -24.57
N LYS A 79 2.05 -50.48 -24.27
CA LYS A 79 2.03 -49.24 -25.05
C LYS A 79 3.29 -48.41 -24.75
N ALA A 80 4.01 -48.02 -25.81
CA ALA A 80 5.11 -47.06 -25.67
C ALA A 80 4.55 -45.64 -25.42
N GLU A 81 5.12 -44.97 -24.48
CA GLU A 81 4.67 -43.64 -24.10
C GLU A 81 5.86 -42.74 -23.71
N ILE A 82 5.84 -41.53 -24.20
CA ILE A 82 6.78 -40.47 -23.83
C ILE A 82 5.97 -39.37 -23.18
N GLN A 83 6.29 -39.07 -21.92
CA GLN A 83 5.61 -38.01 -21.16
C GLN A 83 6.62 -37.00 -20.61
N TYR A 84 6.23 -35.77 -20.65
CA TYR A 84 6.92 -34.76 -19.83
C TYR A 84 6.42 -34.82 -18.39
N LEU A 85 7.32 -35.13 -17.47
CA LEU A 85 7.02 -35.04 -16.05
C LEU A 85 7.07 -33.58 -15.65
N THR A 86 5.94 -32.92 -15.73
CA THR A 86 5.79 -31.52 -15.28
C THR A 86 5.15 -31.51 -13.91
N ALA A 87 5.78 -30.84 -12.95
CA ALA A 87 5.08 -30.49 -11.73
C ALA A 87 4.00 -29.44 -12.06
N GLU A 88 2.74 -29.73 -11.73
CA GLU A 88 1.69 -28.72 -11.87
C GLU A 88 1.99 -27.55 -10.93
N LEU A 89 2.49 -26.45 -11.49
CA LEU A 89 2.65 -25.20 -10.76
C LEU A 89 1.26 -24.58 -10.58
N ASN A 90 0.72 -24.69 -9.38
CA ASN A 90 -0.54 -24.05 -9.04
C ASN A 90 -0.36 -22.53 -8.85
N GLN A 91 -0.08 -21.84 -9.95
CA GLN A 91 0.20 -20.41 -9.97
C GLN A 91 -0.97 -19.57 -9.45
N SER A 92 -2.20 -20.01 -9.66
CA SER A 92 -3.39 -19.29 -9.22
C SER A 92 -3.56 -19.29 -7.70
N GLN A 93 -3.30 -20.41 -7.04
CA GLN A 93 -3.36 -20.49 -5.58
C GLN A 93 -2.22 -19.71 -4.92
N THR A 94 -1.02 -19.76 -5.52
CA THR A 94 0.12 -18.96 -5.05
C THR A 94 -0.17 -17.46 -5.19
N GLN A 95 -0.77 -17.03 -6.31
CA GLN A 95 -1.15 -15.64 -6.51
C GLN A 95 -2.18 -15.19 -5.47
N THR A 96 -3.20 -16.00 -5.19
CA THR A 96 -4.21 -15.70 -4.17
C THR A 96 -3.57 -15.53 -2.78
N LEU A 97 -2.60 -16.39 -2.44
CA LEU A 97 -1.87 -16.29 -1.18
C LEU A 97 -1.05 -14.99 -1.09
N VAL A 98 -0.35 -14.62 -2.16
CA VAL A 98 0.44 -13.37 -2.21
C VAL A 98 -0.48 -12.16 -2.10
N ASP A 99 -1.60 -12.15 -2.82
CA ASP A 99 -2.58 -11.06 -2.78
C ASP A 99 -3.15 -10.90 -1.36
N ASP A 100 -3.50 -12.00 -0.67
CA ASP A 100 -4.02 -11.97 0.70
C ASP A 100 -2.98 -11.47 1.70
N MET A 101 -1.71 -11.90 1.56
CA MET A 101 -0.61 -11.39 2.38
C MET A 101 -0.38 -9.89 2.13
N TYR A 102 -0.45 -9.45 0.88
CA TYR A 102 -0.27 -8.04 0.52
C TYR A 102 -1.39 -7.16 1.07
N ASP A 103 -2.63 -7.60 0.97
CA ASP A 103 -3.80 -6.93 1.55
C ASP A 103 -3.69 -6.84 3.09
N THR A 104 -3.16 -7.88 3.71
CA THR A 104 -2.88 -7.90 5.14
C THR A 104 -1.81 -6.87 5.52
N VAL A 105 -0.73 -6.75 4.75
CA VAL A 105 0.30 -5.70 4.92
C VAL A 105 -0.32 -4.32 4.86
N LEU A 106 -1.13 -4.04 3.83
CA LEU A 106 -1.78 -2.75 3.68
C LEU A 106 -2.71 -2.44 4.85
N THR A 107 -3.48 -3.43 5.30
CA THR A 107 -4.41 -3.30 6.43
C THR A 107 -3.66 -3.00 7.74
N ILE A 108 -2.61 -3.74 8.06
CA ILE A 108 -1.80 -3.53 9.26
C ILE A 108 -1.11 -2.16 9.21
N CYS A 109 -0.58 -1.78 8.05
CA CYS A 109 0.04 -0.47 7.83
C CYS A 109 -0.98 0.68 7.77
N GLY A 110 -2.30 0.41 7.76
CA GLY A 110 -3.34 1.42 7.61
C GLY A 110 -3.25 2.17 6.28
N MET A 111 -2.80 1.49 5.24
CA MET A 111 -2.66 2.04 3.90
C MET A 111 -3.90 1.70 3.06
N PRO A 112 -4.36 2.62 2.20
CA PRO A 112 -5.49 2.34 1.33
C PRO A 112 -5.11 1.31 0.26
N ASN A 113 -5.97 0.30 0.07
CA ASN A 113 -5.82 -0.67 -1.02
C ASN A 113 -6.44 -0.12 -2.30
N ARG A 114 -5.61 0.21 -3.28
CA ARG A 114 -6.06 0.72 -4.60
C ARG A 114 -6.50 -0.38 -5.56
N ASN A 115 -6.18 -1.64 -5.24
CA ASN A 115 -6.51 -2.79 -6.09
C ASN A 115 -7.87 -3.41 -5.75
N GLY A 116 -8.60 -2.84 -4.78
CA GLY A 116 -9.88 -3.35 -4.27
C GLY A 116 -11.08 -3.34 -5.25
N GLY A 117 -10.81 -3.34 -6.54
CA GLY A 117 -11.83 -3.45 -7.59
C GLY A 117 -12.40 -2.09 -8.03
N SER A 118 -12.53 -1.90 -9.34
CA SER A 118 -13.20 -0.74 -9.91
C SER A 118 -14.67 -1.08 -10.16
N SER A 119 -15.59 -0.46 -9.41
CA SER A 119 -16.98 -0.36 -9.84
C SER A 119 -17.20 0.99 -10.50
N THR A 120 -17.66 0.98 -11.72
CA THR A 120 -17.94 2.21 -12.50
C THR A 120 -19.16 2.98 -11.98
N SER A 121 -19.90 2.42 -11.03
CA SER A 121 -21.12 3.00 -10.45
C SER A 121 -20.96 3.53 -9.03
N ASP A 122 -19.77 3.40 -8.42
CA ASP A 122 -19.56 3.84 -7.05
C ASP A 122 -19.48 5.36 -6.94
N THR A 123 -20.17 5.91 -5.97
CA THR A 123 -19.99 7.33 -5.58
C THR A 123 -18.61 7.51 -4.94
N GLY A 124 -18.03 8.72 -5.05
CA GLY A 124 -16.72 9.02 -4.50
C GLY A 124 -16.57 8.65 -3.01
N SER A 125 -17.63 8.80 -2.20
CA SER A 125 -17.66 8.42 -0.79
C SER A 125 -17.57 6.91 -0.57
N ALA A 126 -18.23 6.09 -1.41
CA ALA A 126 -18.17 4.64 -1.33
C ALA A 126 -16.78 4.11 -1.67
N VAL A 127 -16.10 4.72 -2.67
CA VAL A 127 -14.72 4.39 -3.03
C VAL A 127 -13.76 4.68 -1.88
N ILE A 128 -13.87 5.84 -1.24
CA ILE A 128 -13.03 6.23 -0.10
C ILE A 128 -13.21 5.27 1.08
N MET A 129 -14.43 4.86 1.38
CA MET A 129 -14.72 3.90 2.46
C MET A 129 -14.19 2.51 2.13
N ARG A 130 -14.39 2.04 0.91
CA ARG A 130 -13.92 0.74 0.45
C ARG A 130 -12.40 0.63 0.44
N ASP A 131 -11.71 1.66 -0.05
CA ASP A 131 -10.26 1.63 -0.25
C ASP A 131 -9.45 1.85 1.05
N GLY A 132 -10.10 1.97 2.21
CA GLY A 132 -9.43 2.08 3.50
C GLY A 132 -8.86 3.46 3.84
N TRP A 133 -9.25 4.52 3.12
CA TRP A 133 -8.79 5.90 3.39
C TRP A 133 -9.16 6.39 4.78
N SER A 134 -10.27 5.91 5.35
CA SER A 134 -10.69 6.23 6.72
C SER A 134 -9.69 5.72 7.77
N ALA A 135 -9.12 4.54 7.56
CA ALA A 135 -8.08 3.97 8.43
C ALA A 135 -6.78 4.75 8.32
N ALA A 136 -6.39 5.14 7.09
CA ALA A 136 -5.23 6.00 6.85
C ALA A 136 -5.38 7.37 7.52
N GLU A 137 -6.58 7.97 7.46
CA GLU A 137 -6.89 9.23 8.13
C GLU A 137 -6.85 9.11 9.66
N ALA A 138 -7.40 8.03 10.23
CA ALA A 138 -7.33 7.77 11.67
C ALA A 138 -5.88 7.65 12.15
N ARG A 139 -5.07 6.87 11.45
CA ARG A 139 -3.63 6.73 11.76
C ARG A 139 -2.87 8.05 11.64
N ALA A 140 -3.18 8.86 10.63
CA ALA A 140 -2.59 10.18 10.47
C ALA A 140 -2.94 11.11 11.64
N LYS A 141 -4.19 11.05 12.17
CA LYS A 141 -4.61 11.79 13.37
C LYS A 141 -3.85 11.38 14.62
N ASP A 142 -3.62 10.09 14.80
CA ASP A 142 -2.84 9.59 15.95
C ASP A 142 -1.38 10.09 15.89
N SER A 143 -0.76 10.04 14.71
CA SER A 143 0.59 10.56 14.48
C SER A 143 0.66 12.08 14.65
N GLU A 144 -0.39 12.82 14.29
CA GLU A 144 -0.47 14.28 14.43
C GLU A 144 -0.22 14.75 15.85
N LEU A 145 -0.75 14.04 16.85
CA LEU A 145 -0.55 14.38 18.26
C LEU A 145 0.93 14.35 18.66
N MET A 146 1.65 13.35 18.15
CA MET A 146 3.09 13.19 18.40
C MET A 146 3.89 14.29 17.70
N PHE A 147 3.59 14.53 16.42
CA PHE A 147 4.21 15.60 15.65
C PHE A 147 3.95 16.98 16.24
N LYS A 148 2.72 17.24 16.70
CA LYS A 148 2.36 18.52 17.34
C LYS A 148 3.18 18.78 18.61
N LYS A 149 3.51 17.73 19.37
CA LYS A 149 4.40 17.85 20.52
C LYS A 149 5.81 18.24 20.09
N SER A 150 6.37 17.54 19.11
CA SER A 150 7.71 17.80 18.59
C SER A 150 7.81 19.19 17.95
N GLU A 151 6.81 19.61 17.18
CA GLU A 151 6.72 20.96 16.62
C GLU A 151 6.70 22.05 17.70
N LYS A 152 5.98 21.83 18.81
CA LYS A 152 6.00 22.77 19.92
C LYS A 152 7.39 22.87 20.56
N GLU A 153 8.11 21.77 20.69
CA GLU A 153 9.49 21.77 21.21
C GLU A 153 10.44 22.50 20.25
N PHE A 154 10.29 22.27 18.94
CA PHE A 154 11.04 22.99 17.92
C PHE A 154 10.76 24.49 17.94
N LEU A 155 9.48 24.88 17.93
CA LEU A 155 9.08 26.29 17.98
C LEU A 155 9.54 26.98 19.26
N LYS A 156 9.52 26.29 20.41
CA LYS A 156 10.04 26.81 21.66
C LYS A 156 11.52 27.16 21.58
N LEU A 157 12.31 26.28 20.94
CA LEU A 157 13.73 26.51 20.72
C LEU A 157 13.95 27.68 19.75
N LEU A 158 13.22 27.72 18.64
CA LEU A 158 13.30 28.76 17.64
C LEU A 158 12.96 30.13 18.20
N LEU A 159 11.82 30.25 18.89
CA LEU A 159 11.37 31.52 19.52
C LEU A 159 12.37 32.02 20.54
N ARG A 160 13.01 31.11 21.27
CA ARG A 160 14.07 31.49 22.22
C ARG A 160 15.28 32.09 21.53
N ILE A 161 15.74 31.46 20.43
CA ILE A 161 16.84 31.96 19.61
C ILE A 161 16.50 33.34 19.05
N CYS A 162 15.29 33.53 18.53
CA CYS A 162 14.81 34.82 18.04
C CYS A 162 14.74 35.89 19.13
N SER A 163 14.29 35.53 20.34
CA SER A 163 14.29 36.43 21.46
C SER A 163 15.68 36.82 21.95
N ASP A 164 16.64 35.86 21.97
CA ASP A 164 18.03 36.10 22.34
C ASP A 164 18.75 37.02 21.33
N LEU A 165 18.33 36.99 20.05
CA LEU A 165 18.81 37.89 19.00
C LEU A 165 18.14 39.29 19.02
N GLY A 166 17.08 39.45 19.79
CA GLY A 166 16.43 40.77 20.05
C GLY A 166 15.36 41.18 19.02
N ASP A 167 15.02 40.30 18.07
CA ASP A 167 14.15 40.69 16.95
C ASP A 167 12.66 40.29 17.11
N LEU A 168 12.31 39.40 18.05
CA LEU A 168 10.94 38.90 18.17
C LEU A 168 10.56 38.50 19.60
N GLU A 169 9.54 39.13 20.15
CA GLU A 169 8.89 38.72 21.42
C GLU A 169 7.55 38.01 21.15
N LEU A 170 7.60 36.80 20.53
CA LEU A 170 6.40 35.98 20.34
C LEU A 170 6.34 34.84 21.37
N LYS A 171 5.20 34.70 22.04
CA LYS A 171 4.97 33.59 22.98
C LYS A 171 4.47 32.38 22.24
N LEU A 172 4.96 31.18 22.61
CA LEU A 172 4.50 29.91 22.05
C LEU A 172 2.96 29.73 22.12
N SER A 173 2.32 30.31 23.13
CA SER A 173 0.86 30.26 23.27
C SER A 173 0.11 31.05 22.19
N ALA A 174 0.77 31.96 21.49
CA ALA A 174 0.21 32.71 20.37
C ALA A 174 0.35 32.00 19.01
N VAL A 175 1.05 30.86 18.97
CA VAL A 175 1.25 30.10 17.76
C VAL A 175 0.30 28.92 17.73
N GLU A 176 -0.55 28.85 16.72
CA GLU A 176 -1.40 27.70 16.43
C GLU A 176 -0.78 26.82 15.35
N ILE A 177 -0.61 25.53 15.67
CA ILE A 177 -0.10 24.54 14.72
C ILE A 177 -1.28 23.80 14.13
N ARG A 178 -1.49 23.92 12.82
CA ARG A 178 -2.51 23.19 12.07
C ARG A 178 -1.85 22.27 11.05
N PHE A 179 -2.18 20.99 11.09
CA PHE A 179 -1.78 20.03 10.09
C PHE A 179 -2.86 19.96 9.01
N THR A 180 -2.49 20.29 7.78
CA THR A 180 -3.40 20.18 6.64
C THR A 180 -3.11 18.88 5.90
N ARG A 181 -4.15 18.07 5.70
CA ARG A 181 -4.09 16.84 4.94
C ARG A 181 -4.77 17.01 3.59
N ARG A 182 -4.30 16.26 2.61
CA ARG A 182 -4.98 16.23 1.31
C ARG A 182 -6.38 15.67 1.52
N ASN A 183 -7.37 16.47 1.20
CA ASN A 183 -8.76 16.05 1.30
C ASN A 183 -9.09 15.18 0.09
N TYR A 184 -9.34 13.90 0.32
CA TYR A 184 -9.76 12.94 -0.71
C TYR A 184 -11.28 12.91 -0.88
N GLU A 185 -12.01 13.66 -0.07
CA GLU A 185 -13.46 13.77 -0.18
C GLU A 185 -13.84 14.52 -1.46
N ASN A 186 -14.98 14.14 -2.03
CA ASN A 186 -15.47 14.70 -3.27
C ASN A 186 -15.74 16.21 -3.11
N ILE A 187 -14.88 17.05 -3.72
CA ILE A 187 -15.01 18.51 -3.67
C ILE A 187 -16.38 18.96 -4.21
N THR A 188 -16.91 18.26 -5.22
CA THR A 188 -18.23 18.55 -5.80
C THR A 188 -19.34 18.34 -4.78
N GLU A 189 -19.28 17.28 -3.99
CA GLU A 189 -20.26 16.98 -2.95
C GLU A 189 -20.22 18.04 -1.83
N LYS A 190 -19.02 18.42 -1.40
CA LYS A 190 -18.83 19.51 -0.42
C LYS A 190 -19.32 20.85 -0.93
N ALA A 191 -19.08 21.17 -2.21
CA ALA A 191 -19.59 22.38 -2.83
C ALA A 191 -21.14 22.38 -2.91
N ASN A 192 -21.73 21.22 -3.22
CA ASN A 192 -23.19 21.07 -3.20
C ASN A 192 -23.77 21.24 -1.80
N VAL A 193 -23.12 20.70 -0.77
CA VAL A 193 -23.52 20.90 0.63
C VAL A 193 -23.45 22.38 1.01
N LEU A 194 -22.37 23.07 0.63
CA LEU A 194 -22.24 24.51 0.88
C LEU A 194 -23.35 25.28 0.20
N ILE A 195 -23.62 25.04 -1.07
CA ILE A 195 -24.69 25.70 -1.84
C ILE A 195 -26.06 25.40 -1.20
N ALA A 196 -26.34 24.16 -0.85
CA ALA A 196 -27.59 23.76 -0.22
C ALA A 196 -27.80 24.47 1.14
N MET A 197 -26.74 24.61 1.94
CA MET A 197 -26.80 25.31 3.23
C MET A 197 -26.97 26.82 3.02
N LEU A 198 -26.29 27.44 2.07
CA LEU A 198 -26.40 28.88 1.78
C LEU A 198 -27.78 29.26 1.22
N ASN A 199 -28.44 28.35 0.50
CA ASN A 199 -29.80 28.55 -0.01
C ASN A 199 -30.87 28.44 1.09
N ASN A 200 -30.52 28.01 2.29
CA ASN A 200 -31.46 27.92 3.43
C ASN A 200 -31.34 29.14 4.31
N SER A 201 -32.33 30.02 4.26
CA SER A 201 -32.36 31.28 5.03
C SER A 201 -32.34 31.12 6.55
N LYS A 202 -32.52 29.90 7.09
CA LYS A 202 -32.45 29.59 8.53
C LYS A 202 -31.06 29.23 8.98
N ILE A 203 -30.11 29.00 8.04
CA ILE A 203 -28.72 28.65 8.36
C ILE A 203 -27.86 29.92 8.20
N ALA A 204 -27.13 30.26 9.23
CA ALA A 204 -26.19 31.37 9.13
C ALA A 204 -25.04 31.00 8.14
N PRO A 205 -24.69 31.89 7.20
CA PRO A 205 -23.66 31.59 6.18
C PRO A 205 -22.32 31.14 6.78
N GLN A 206 -21.89 31.69 7.92
CA GLN A 206 -20.68 31.27 8.62
C GLN A 206 -20.67 29.79 9.00
N LEU A 207 -21.85 29.26 9.42
CA LEU A 207 -22.00 27.84 9.71
C LEU A 207 -21.88 26.97 8.45
N ALA A 208 -22.38 27.44 7.32
CA ALA A 208 -22.26 26.73 6.04
C ALA A 208 -20.79 26.57 5.63
N PHE A 209 -19.98 27.64 5.74
CA PHE A 209 -18.55 27.58 5.47
C PHE A 209 -17.79 26.67 6.45
N THR A 210 -18.20 26.63 7.72
CA THR A 210 -17.58 25.77 8.74
C THR A 210 -17.91 24.30 8.50
N HIS A 211 -19.15 23.98 8.18
CA HIS A 211 -19.62 22.58 8.08
C HIS A 211 -19.41 21.94 6.71
N CYS A 212 -19.24 22.71 5.65
CA CYS A 212 -18.95 22.13 4.32
C CYS A 212 -17.60 21.39 4.28
N GLY A 213 -16.67 21.70 5.20
CA GLY A 213 -15.37 21.02 5.31
C GLY A 213 -14.46 21.25 4.10
N MET A 214 -14.72 22.26 3.26
CA MET A 214 -13.96 22.54 2.04
C MET A 214 -12.76 23.45 2.28
N PHE A 215 -12.84 24.32 3.27
CA PHE A 215 -11.85 25.34 3.55
C PHE A 215 -11.00 25.00 4.78
N THR A 216 -9.70 25.24 4.69
CA THR A 216 -8.76 25.09 5.82
C THR A 216 -9.06 26.08 6.94
N ASP A 217 -9.42 27.32 6.56
CA ASP A 217 -9.90 28.35 7.47
C ASP A 217 -11.25 28.89 6.98
N PRO A 218 -12.36 28.38 7.56
CA PRO A 218 -13.71 28.80 7.18
C PRO A 218 -14.00 30.27 7.44
N GLN A 219 -13.35 30.88 8.43
CA GLN A 219 -13.58 32.29 8.78
C GLN A 219 -12.94 33.22 7.75
N ILE A 220 -11.72 32.90 7.32
CA ILE A 220 -11.04 33.66 6.25
C ILE A 220 -11.78 33.51 4.92
N ALA A 221 -12.29 32.31 4.65
CA ALA A 221 -13.04 32.03 3.41
C ALA A 221 -14.40 32.73 3.36
N TYR A 222 -15.00 33.06 4.52
CA TYR A 222 -16.27 33.75 4.62
C TYR A 222 -16.11 35.28 4.51
N ASN A 223 -15.02 35.84 5.03
CA ASN A 223 -14.73 37.29 5.01
C ASN A 223 -14.24 37.76 3.63
#